data_80c00b3921e9632394f3ab0c6b70874e
#
_entry.id   80c00b3921e9632394f3ab0c6b70874e
#
_cell.length_a   1.000
_cell.length_b   1.000
_cell.length_c   1.000
_cell.angle_alpha   90.00
_cell.angle_beta   90.00
_cell.angle_gamma   90.00
#
_symmetry.space_group_name_H-M   'P 1'
#
loop_
_entity.id
_entity.type
_entity.pdbx_description
1 polymer ?
#
loop_
_entity_poly.entity_id
_entity_poly.type
_entity_poly.pdbx_seq_one_letter_code
_entity_poly.pdbx_strand_id
1 'polypeptide(L)'
;MDAVIKAVSVGGGTGQPQLIRALRLLGARIDSVVAMADDGGSTGLLREHEHVVPPGDVRKCLSALAKDPSAPLARAFAHRFRSIDDHALGNLLLVALAKESDSFIEAIRSCERLLDCVGRVHPSTLDFVSLSGRTVEGDEVHGQARISYGTRAFERVWLDQGGAAANEDAVRAILDADVVVLGPGSLFTSIMPNILVPDIRDALVRTAAKRVFVCPKIDSLGETSGMSAADHVEALFEEGLEGALDAVLVHRSHQAEVVFPYEPYAWKRQAREAMAAGCEEAGGDVLSAEQIERAKQAPFGPIRADDEDLARLRSMVPEVVVRDFTGEESPAVHDARLLAEAIYEVVR
;
A
#
# COMPACT_ATOMS: atom_id res chain seq x y z
N MET A 1 30.45 8.06 13.91
CA MET A 1 28.97 8.16 13.85
C MET A 1 28.59 7.56 12.52
N ASP A 2 27.93 6.42 12.53
CA ASP A 2 27.42 5.85 11.29
C ASP A 2 26.44 6.85 10.66
N ALA A 3 26.50 7.01 9.35
CA ALA A 3 25.59 7.93 8.67
C ALA A 3 24.15 7.47 8.85
N VAL A 4 23.22 8.41 9.09
CA VAL A 4 21.80 8.10 9.21
C VAL A 4 21.29 7.62 7.85
N ILE A 5 20.75 6.42 7.80
CA ILE A 5 20.18 5.82 6.57
C ILE A 5 19.01 6.68 6.09
N LYS A 6 19.04 7.08 4.83
CA LYS A 6 17.91 7.71 4.14
C LYS A 6 17.05 6.62 3.52
N ALA A 7 15.85 6.41 4.05
CA ALA A 7 14.96 5.37 3.61
C ALA A 7 13.70 5.95 2.98
N VAL A 8 13.31 5.41 1.83
CA VAL A 8 12.04 5.72 1.19
C VAL A 8 11.13 4.52 1.27
N SER A 9 9.90 4.73 1.78
CA SER A 9 8.81 3.75 1.66
C SER A 9 7.93 4.09 0.47
N VAL A 10 7.66 3.12 -0.40
CA VAL A 10 6.75 3.28 -1.55
C VAL A 10 5.58 2.33 -1.39
N GLY A 11 4.34 2.86 -1.41
CA GLY A 11 3.18 2.02 -1.24
C GLY A 11 1.88 2.77 -0.99
N GLY A 12 1.02 2.19 -0.18
CA GLY A 12 -0.30 2.69 0.22
C GLY A 12 -0.97 1.75 1.21
N GLY A 13 -2.25 1.97 1.46
CA GLY A 13 -3.08 1.08 2.27
C GLY A 13 -2.66 1.00 3.74
N THR A 14 -2.82 -0.19 4.31
CA THR A 14 -2.51 -0.47 5.73
C THR A 14 -1.12 -1.04 5.95
N GLY A 15 -0.45 -1.51 4.90
CA GLY A 15 0.89 -2.09 4.98
C GLY A 15 1.98 -1.05 5.14
N GLN A 16 1.88 0.08 4.46
CA GLN A 16 2.90 1.12 4.50
C GLN A 16 3.15 1.71 5.91
N PRO A 17 2.16 1.94 6.79
CA PRO A 17 2.40 2.27 8.18
C PRO A 17 3.27 1.28 8.96
N GLN A 18 3.21 -0.01 8.65
CA GLN A 18 4.06 -1.03 9.28
C GLN A 18 5.52 -0.89 8.83
N LEU A 19 5.73 -0.65 7.53
CA LEU A 19 7.06 -0.36 7.02
C LEU A 19 7.64 0.91 7.68
N ILE A 20 6.86 1.98 7.78
CA ILE A 20 7.29 3.21 8.47
C ILE A 20 7.73 2.91 9.90
N ARG A 21 6.98 2.08 10.64
CA ARG A 21 7.38 1.66 12.00
C ARG A 21 8.69 0.89 11.98
N ALA A 22 8.89 -0.02 11.04
CA ALA A 22 10.14 -0.76 10.88
C ALA A 22 11.32 0.17 10.60
N LEU A 23 11.19 1.12 9.69
CA LEU A 23 12.23 2.10 9.35
C LEU A 23 12.55 3.04 10.52
N ARG A 24 11.55 3.39 11.35
CA ARG A 24 11.76 4.14 12.60
C ARG A 24 12.62 3.37 13.60
N LEU A 25 12.44 2.05 13.73
CA LEU A 25 13.28 1.20 14.59
C LEU A 25 14.75 1.18 14.14
N LEU A 26 15.00 1.38 12.85
CA LEU A 26 16.36 1.53 12.30
C LEU A 26 16.96 2.93 12.53
N GLY A 27 16.21 3.86 13.08
CA GLY A 27 16.65 5.26 13.22
C GLY A 27 16.85 5.96 11.87
N ALA A 28 16.19 5.50 10.80
CA ALA A 28 16.31 6.05 9.47
C ALA A 28 15.64 7.44 9.36
N ARG A 29 16.18 8.29 8.48
CA ARG A 29 15.44 9.43 7.95
C ARG A 29 14.46 8.90 6.90
N ILE A 30 13.16 9.15 7.11
CA ILE A 30 12.11 8.50 6.34
C ILE A 30 11.39 9.50 5.44
N ASP A 31 11.32 9.15 4.15
CA ASP A 31 10.44 9.75 3.18
C ASP A 31 9.43 8.69 2.70
N SER A 32 8.12 9.01 2.69
CA SER A 32 7.06 8.07 2.32
C SER A 32 6.38 8.52 1.04
N VAL A 33 6.56 7.78 -0.05
CA VAL A 33 5.85 7.99 -1.32
C VAL A 33 4.55 7.18 -1.29
N VAL A 34 3.43 7.86 -1.52
CA VAL A 34 2.09 7.33 -1.28
C VAL A 34 1.27 7.30 -2.56
N ALA A 35 0.63 6.17 -2.84
CA ALA A 35 -0.29 6.00 -3.95
C ALA A 35 -1.51 6.92 -3.82
N MET A 36 -1.93 7.51 -4.94
CA MET A 36 -2.98 8.53 -4.98
C MET A 36 -4.23 8.10 -5.78
N ALA A 37 -4.47 6.79 -5.87
CA ALA A 37 -5.61 6.24 -6.61
C ALA A 37 -6.77 5.75 -5.71
N ASP A 38 -6.68 5.91 -4.37
CA ASP A 38 -7.72 5.45 -3.41
C ASP A 38 -9.04 6.18 -3.64
N ASP A 39 -10.10 5.43 -3.89
CA ASP A 39 -11.48 5.91 -4.07
C ASP A 39 -12.47 5.19 -3.14
N GLY A 40 -11.97 4.50 -2.10
CA GLY A 40 -12.78 3.71 -1.19
C GLY A 40 -13.29 4.47 0.04
N GLY A 41 -14.47 4.11 0.52
CA GLY A 41 -15.05 4.57 1.79
C GLY A 41 -15.00 6.09 1.99
N SER A 42 -14.59 6.51 3.20
CA SER A 42 -14.44 7.94 3.56
C SER A 42 -13.58 8.75 2.58
N THR A 43 -12.53 8.14 2.00
CA THR A 43 -11.67 8.80 1.02
C THR A 43 -12.40 9.08 -0.28
N GLY A 44 -13.15 8.10 -0.79
CA GLY A 44 -13.94 8.23 -2.01
C GLY A 44 -14.99 9.32 -1.90
N LEU A 45 -15.74 9.35 -0.79
CA LEU A 45 -16.74 10.42 -0.53
C LEU A 45 -16.12 11.81 -0.52
N LEU A 46 -14.98 12.01 0.17
CA LEU A 46 -14.29 13.30 0.18
C LEU A 46 -13.77 13.69 -1.20
N ARG A 47 -13.27 12.71 -1.94
CA ARG A 47 -12.76 12.90 -3.30
C ARG A 47 -13.87 13.37 -4.24
N GLU A 48 -15.04 12.75 -4.15
CA GLU A 48 -16.21 13.05 -4.99
C GLU A 48 -16.83 14.42 -4.62
N HIS A 49 -17.11 14.64 -3.32
CA HIS A 49 -17.82 15.83 -2.86
C HIS A 49 -16.95 17.09 -2.82
N GLU A 50 -15.69 16.92 -2.46
CA GLU A 50 -14.78 18.04 -2.22
C GLU A 50 -13.79 18.29 -3.38
N HIS A 51 -13.77 17.40 -4.40
CA HIS A 51 -12.87 17.47 -5.56
C HIS A 51 -11.39 17.57 -5.15
N VAL A 52 -10.97 16.76 -4.19
CA VAL A 52 -9.61 16.71 -3.68
C VAL A 52 -8.94 15.38 -3.99
N VAL A 53 -7.62 15.36 -4.01
CA VAL A 53 -6.85 14.11 -4.09
C VAL A 53 -7.05 13.29 -2.80
N PRO A 54 -6.93 11.94 -2.86
CA PRO A 54 -7.29 11.04 -1.77
C PRO A 54 -6.43 11.26 -0.51
N PRO A 55 -7.00 11.68 0.64
CA PRO A 55 -6.24 11.94 1.85
C PRO A 55 -5.94 10.69 2.70
N GLY A 56 -6.63 9.56 2.44
CA GLY A 56 -6.68 8.41 3.34
C GLY A 56 -5.33 7.80 3.66
N ASP A 57 -4.56 7.45 2.65
CA ASP A 57 -3.25 6.80 2.82
C ASP A 57 -2.19 7.80 3.27
N VAL A 58 -2.24 9.04 2.81
CA VAL A 58 -1.43 10.16 3.31
C VAL A 58 -1.63 10.31 4.82
N ARG A 59 -2.87 10.35 5.30
CA ARG A 59 -3.20 10.42 6.73
C ARG A 59 -2.61 9.24 7.51
N LYS A 60 -2.68 8.01 6.98
CA LYS A 60 -2.13 6.83 7.64
C LYS A 60 -0.61 6.93 7.80
N CYS A 61 0.09 7.42 6.77
CA CYS A 61 1.54 7.64 6.81
C CYS A 61 1.91 8.75 7.79
N LEU A 62 1.20 9.89 7.81
CA LEU A 62 1.38 10.96 8.78
C LEU A 62 1.20 10.44 10.23
N SER A 63 0.15 9.64 10.48
CA SER A 63 -0.07 9.02 11.78
C SER A 63 1.08 8.10 12.21
N ALA A 64 1.66 7.34 11.27
CA ALA A 64 2.78 6.44 11.55
C ALA A 64 4.10 7.20 11.76
N LEU A 65 4.25 8.37 11.14
CA LEU A 65 5.40 9.25 11.27
C LEU A 65 5.31 10.19 12.47
N ALA A 66 4.14 10.33 13.12
CA ALA A 66 4.01 11.16 14.31
C ALA A 66 5.07 10.79 15.34
N LYS A 67 5.79 11.79 15.90
CA LYS A 67 6.90 11.56 16.85
C LYS A 67 6.44 10.75 18.05
N ASP A 68 5.30 11.11 18.62
CA ASP A 68 4.61 10.38 19.66
C ASP A 68 3.23 9.93 19.20
N PRO A 69 3.06 8.68 18.72
CA PRO A 69 1.76 8.14 18.32
C PRO A 69 0.74 8.05 19.47
N SER A 70 1.21 8.09 20.73
CA SER A 70 0.35 8.04 21.91
C SER A 70 -0.18 9.42 22.32
N ALA A 71 0.36 10.50 21.76
CA ALA A 71 -0.09 11.87 22.03
C ALA A 71 -1.58 12.04 21.71
N PRO A 72 -2.33 12.83 22.52
CA PRO A 72 -3.77 13.03 22.29
C PRO A 72 -4.09 13.51 20.87
N LEU A 73 -3.28 14.40 20.30
CA LEU A 73 -3.48 14.91 18.94
C LEU A 73 -3.28 13.82 17.88
N ALA A 74 -2.24 12.99 18.01
CA ALA A 74 -1.99 11.88 17.08
C ALA A 74 -3.13 10.85 17.10
N ARG A 75 -3.65 10.53 18.28
CA ARG A 75 -4.82 9.65 18.42
C ARG A 75 -6.08 10.29 17.86
N ALA A 76 -6.31 11.59 18.14
CA ALA A 76 -7.44 12.33 17.58
C ALA A 76 -7.37 12.39 16.05
N PHE A 77 -6.21 12.61 15.47
CA PHE A 77 -5.99 12.62 14.03
C PHE A 77 -6.40 11.30 13.34
N ALA A 78 -6.23 10.17 14.02
CA ALA A 78 -6.65 8.86 13.54
C ALA A 78 -8.11 8.53 13.87
N HIS A 79 -8.77 9.30 14.74
CA HIS A 79 -10.14 9.02 15.21
C HIS A 79 -11.15 9.10 14.05
N ARG A 80 -12.09 8.14 14.01
CA ARG A 80 -13.18 8.08 13.02
C ARG A 80 -14.51 8.43 13.66
N PHE A 81 -15.27 9.24 12.97
CA PHE A 81 -16.61 9.67 13.38
C PHE A 81 -17.67 8.85 12.64
N ARG A 82 -18.20 7.83 13.29
CA ARG A 82 -19.25 6.96 12.70
C ARG A 82 -20.52 7.73 12.33
N SER A 83 -20.81 8.83 13.03
CA SER A 83 -21.99 9.68 12.76
C SER A 83 -21.79 10.64 11.57
N ILE A 84 -20.61 10.68 10.96
CA ILE A 84 -20.27 11.49 9.80
C ILE A 84 -19.53 10.57 8.82
N ASP A 85 -20.25 9.67 8.21
CA ASP A 85 -19.78 8.76 7.14
C ASP A 85 -18.40 8.08 7.40
N ASP A 86 -18.15 7.76 8.67
CA ASP A 86 -16.88 7.16 9.14
C ASP A 86 -15.63 7.98 8.76
N HIS A 87 -15.79 9.30 8.57
CA HIS A 87 -14.65 10.16 8.28
C HIS A 87 -13.64 10.20 9.43
N ALA A 88 -12.36 10.05 9.10
CA ALA A 88 -11.28 10.28 10.06
C ALA A 88 -11.03 11.79 10.20
N LEU A 89 -10.78 12.27 11.45
CA LEU A 89 -10.46 13.69 11.69
C LEU A 89 -9.30 14.15 10.80
N GLY A 90 -8.26 13.36 10.67
CA GLY A 90 -7.11 13.71 9.84
C GLY A 90 -7.44 13.82 8.35
N ASN A 91 -8.42 13.04 7.83
CA ASN A 91 -8.88 13.22 6.46
C ASN A 91 -9.57 14.56 6.29
N LEU A 92 -10.49 14.89 7.20
CA LEU A 92 -11.19 16.17 7.19
C LEU A 92 -10.22 17.36 7.33
N LEU A 93 -9.24 17.24 8.21
CA LEU A 93 -8.24 18.28 8.44
C LEU A 93 -7.36 18.50 7.20
N LEU A 94 -6.89 17.43 6.55
CA LEU A 94 -6.11 17.52 5.31
C LEU A 94 -6.90 18.23 4.20
N VAL A 95 -8.18 17.87 4.03
CA VAL A 95 -9.06 18.49 3.03
C VAL A 95 -9.27 19.97 3.36
N ALA A 96 -9.59 20.30 4.61
CA ALA A 96 -9.80 21.69 5.04
C ALA A 96 -8.54 22.55 4.82
N LEU A 97 -7.37 22.03 5.23
CA LEU A 97 -6.10 22.74 5.04
C LEU A 97 -5.74 22.89 3.55
N ALA A 98 -6.03 21.88 2.73
CA ALA A 98 -5.79 21.96 1.28
C ALA A 98 -6.64 23.04 0.61
N LYS A 99 -7.91 23.21 1.05
CA LYS A 99 -8.79 24.25 0.54
C LYS A 99 -8.36 25.65 0.97
N GLU A 100 -7.92 25.80 2.22
CA GLU A 100 -7.47 27.10 2.75
C GLU A 100 -6.13 27.57 2.17
N SER A 101 -5.26 26.62 1.76
CA SER A 101 -3.93 26.93 1.21
C SER A 101 -3.84 26.82 -0.31
N ASP A 102 -4.90 26.38 -0.99
CA ASP A 102 -4.93 26.02 -2.41
C ASP A 102 -3.83 24.99 -2.79
N SER A 103 -3.37 24.20 -1.80
CA SER A 103 -2.27 23.26 -1.98
C SER A 103 -2.37 22.06 -1.05
N PHE A 104 -2.49 20.86 -1.63
CA PHE A 104 -2.47 19.63 -0.86
C PHE A 104 -1.09 19.35 -0.23
N ILE A 105 -0.01 19.77 -0.87
CA ILE A 105 1.34 19.68 -0.30
C ILE A 105 1.46 20.53 0.97
N GLU A 106 0.96 21.78 0.96
CA GLU A 106 0.98 22.63 2.14
C GLU A 106 0.10 22.09 3.27
N ALA A 107 -1.01 21.44 2.94
CA ALA A 107 -1.82 20.71 3.92
C ALA A 107 -1.03 19.58 4.59
N ILE A 108 -0.31 18.76 3.81
CA ILE A 108 0.57 17.71 4.33
C ILE A 108 1.65 18.30 5.23
N ARG A 109 2.36 19.36 4.78
CA ARG A 109 3.41 20.02 5.56
C ARG A 109 2.87 20.61 6.88
N SER A 110 1.64 21.09 6.87
CA SER A 110 0.97 21.60 8.08
C SER A 110 0.66 20.45 9.05
N CYS A 111 0.17 19.31 8.56
CA CYS A 111 -0.06 18.12 9.38
C CYS A 111 1.26 17.52 9.90
N GLU A 112 2.34 17.51 9.12
CA GLU A 112 3.67 17.08 9.56
C GLU A 112 4.14 17.93 10.75
N ARG A 113 3.97 19.24 10.69
CA ARG A 113 4.30 20.15 11.80
C ARG A 113 3.42 19.90 13.02
N LEU A 114 2.10 19.76 12.84
CA LEU A 114 1.15 19.52 13.92
C LEU A 114 1.41 18.23 14.69
N LEU A 115 1.86 17.18 14.00
CA LEU A 115 2.17 15.87 14.58
C LEU A 115 3.63 15.72 14.98
N ASP A 116 4.48 16.75 14.78
CA ASP A 116 5.93 16.70 14.97
C ASP A 116 6.54 15.46 14.28
N CYS A 117 6.16 15.24 13.00
CA CYS A 117 6.53 14.04 12.27
C CYS A 117 8.06 13.89 12.15
N VAL A 118 8.55 12.65 12.34
CA VAL A 118 9.97 12.30 12.21
C VAL A 118 10.42 12.02 10.78
N GLY A 119 9.56 12.24 9.80
CA GLY A 119 9.80 12.04 8.38
C GLY A 119 8.85 12.87 7.53
N ARG A 120 8.85 12.61 6.23
CA ARG A 120 8.05 13.34 5.24
C ARG A 120 7.10 12.42 4.51
N VAL A 121 5.98 12.99 4.04
CA VAL A 121 5.01 12.28 3.19
C VAL A 121 4.91 12.99 1.84
N HIS A 122 5.04 12.22 0.77
CA HIS A 122 4.99 12.69 -0.60
C HIS A 122 3.91 11.90 -1.37
N PRO A 123 2.83 12.54 -1.83
CA PRO A 123 1.98 11.94 -2.85
C PRO A 123 2.82 11.52 -4.07
N SER A 124 2.55 10.36 -4.68
CA SER A 124 3.23 9.95 -5.92
C SER A 124 2.90 10.90 -7.08
N THR A 125 1.67 11.39 -7.09
CA THR A 125 1.16 12.41 -8.02
C THR A 125 0.16 13.32 -7.31
N LEU A 126 -0.05 14.52 -7.83
CA LEU A 126 -1.12 15.42 -7.44
C LEU A 126 -2.25 15.45 -8.47
N ASP A 127 -2.09 14.73 -9.57
CA ASP A 127 -3.14 14.58 -10.57
C ASP A 127 -4.29 13.75 -10.01
N PHE A 128 -5.49 14.04 -10.49
CA PHE A 128 -6.70 13.32 -10.12
C PHE A 128 -6.78 12.02 -10.93
N VAL A 129 -6.15 10.96 -10.42
CA VAL A 129 -6.05 9.67 -11.11
C VAL A 129 -7.07 8.65 -10.62
N SER A 130 -7.51 7.75 -11.49
CA SER A 130 -8.34 6.59 -11.18
C SER A 130 -7.64 5.31 -11.61
N LEU A 131 -7.84 4.23 -10.87
CA LEU A 131 -7.27 2.93 -11.16
C LEU A 131 -8.31 2.05 -11.84
N SER A 132 -7.91 1.42 -12.93
CA SER A 132 -8.68 0.38 -13.61
C SER A 132 -7.84 -0.87 -13.76
N GLY A 133 -8.48 -2.01 -13.98
CA GLY A 133 -7.78 -3.27 -14.15
C GLY A 133 -8.53 -4.23 -15.05
N ARG A 134 -7.78 -5.18 -15.63
CA ARG A 134 -8.32 -6.32 -16.37
C ARG A 134 -8.20 -7.56 -15.53
N THR A 135 -9.32 -8.27 -15.38
CA THR A 135 -9.36 -9.56 -14.69
C THR A 135 -8.74 -10.66 -15.54
N VAL A 136 -8.38 -11.77 -14.90
CA VAL A 136 -7.88 -12.97 -15.63
C VAL A 136 -8.93 -13.57 -16.59
N GLU A 137 -10.21 -13.27 -16.37
CA GLU A 137 -11.31 -13.65 -17.28
C GLU A 137 -11.46 -12.69 -18.47
N GLY A 138 -10.74 -11.55 -18.46
CA GLY A 138 -10.72 -10.55 -19.52
C GLY A 138 -11.67 -9.36 -19.34
N ASP A 139 -12.41 -9.30 -18.23
CA ASP A 139 -13.31 -8.19 -17.92
C ASP A 139 -12.54 -6.96 -17.42
N GLU A 140 -13.04 -5.76 -17.74
CA GLU A 140 -12.49 -4.52 -17.23
C GLU A 140 -13.28 -4.05 -15.99
N VAL A 141 -12.56 -3.64 -14.95
CA VAL A 141 -13.10 -3.12 -13.69
C VAL A 141 -12.51 -1.75 -13.41
N HIS A 142 -13.38 -0.76 -13.18
CA HIS A 142 -12.99 0.61 -12.90
C HIS A 142 -13.17 0.93 -11.41
N GLY A 143 -12.17 1.56 -10.81
CA GLY A 143 -12.16 1.98 -9.41
C GLY A 143 -11.31 1.07 -8.52
N GLN A 144 -10.42 1.70 -7.74
CA GLN A 144 -9.48 1.03 -6.83
C GLN A 144 -10.23 0.20 -5.78
N ALA A 145 -11.32 0.72 -5.23
CA ALA A 145 -12.11 0.03 -4.22
C ALA A 145 -12.75 -1.26 -4.78
N ARG A 146 -13.23 -1.23 -6.03
CA ARG A 146 -13.80 -2.42 -6.68
C ARG A 146 -12.75 -3.50 -6.94
N ILE A 147 -11.53 -3.09 -7.31
CA ILE A 147 -10.39 -3.98 -7.46
C ILE A 147 -10.02 -4.58 -6.10
N SER A 148 -9.83 -3.74 -5.08
CA SER A 148 -9.36 -4.16 -3.76
C SER A 148 -10.35 -5.02 -2.98
N TYR A 149 -11.65 -4.73 -3.10
CA TYR A 149 -12.70 -5.42 -2.34
C TYR A 149 -13.44 -6.48 -3.15
N GLY A 150 -13.22 -6.53 -4.45
CA GLY A 150 -13.77 -7.55 -5.34
C GLY A 150 -13.28 -8.96 -4.99
N THR A 151 -13.83 -9.95 -5.69
CA THR A 151 -13.47 -11.37 -5.55
C THR A 151 -12.73 -11.91 -6.77
N ARG A 152 -12.52 -11.05 -7.78
CA ARG A 152 -11.86 -11.43 -9.03
C ARG A 152 -10.35 -11.25 -8.91
N ALA A 153 -9.59 -12.12 -9.54
CA ALA A 153 -8.16 -11.96 -9.74
C ALA A 153 -7.91 -11.06 -10.96
N PHE A 154 -6.83 -10.29 -10.90
CA PHE A 154 -6.45 -9.37 -11.96
C PHE A 154 -5.17 -9.83 -12.65
N GLU A 155 -5.12 -9.62 -13.98
CA GLU A 155 -3.94 -9.80 -14.79
C GLU A 155 -3.05 -8.54 -14.72
N ARG A 156 -3.67 -7.35 -14.84
CA ARG A 156 -2.98 -6.06 -14.83
C ARG A 156 -3.89 -4.91 -14.42
N VAL A 157 -3.26 -3.80 -14.04
CA VAL A 157 -3.93 -2.54 -13.73
C VAL A 157 -3.29 -1.37 -14.47
N TRP A 158 -4.00 -0.26 -14.60
CA TRP A 158 -3.49 0.99 -15.20
C TRP A 158 -4.18 2.20 -14.57
N LEU A 159 -3.55 3.37 -14.71
CA LEU A 159 -4.21 4.64 -14.41
C LEU A 159 -4.99 5.09 -15.65
N ASP A 160 -6.29 5.42 -15.48
CA ASP A 160 -7.15 5.85 -16.58
C ASP A 160 -6.62 7.14 -17.24
N GLN A 161 -5.99 8.00 -16.45
CA GLN A 161 -5.28 9.19 -16.91
C GLN A 161 -3.83 8.81 -17.20
N GLY A 162 -3.57 8.31 -18.39
CA GLY A 162 -2.20 7.98 -18.81
C GLY A 162 -1.27 9.18 -18.73
N GLY A 163 -0.05 8.97 -18.19
CA GLY A 163 0.98 10.02 -18.12
C GLY A 163 0.80 11.00 -16.96
N ALA A 164 0.23 10.57 -15.84
CA ALA A 164 0.15 11.36 -14.61
C ALA A 164 1.52 11.93 -14.23
N ALA A 165 1.58 13.23 -13.94
CA ALA A 165 2.80 13.91 -13.54
C ALA A 165 3.22 13.49 -12.12
N ALA A 166 4.47 13.12 -11.93
CA ALA A 166 4.97 12.79 -10.60
C ALA A 166 5.15 14.05 -9.74
N ASN A 167 4.97 13.89 -8.44
CA ASN A 167 5.42 14.88 -7.49
C ASN A 167 6.97 14.91 -7.48
N GLU A 168 7.56 16.04 -7.82
CA GLU A 168 9.01 16.21 -7.87
C GLU A 168 9.72 15.89 -6.55
N ASP A 169 9.10 16.18 -5.39
CA ASP A 169 9.65 15.85 -4.09
C ASP A 169 9.73 14.34 -3.88
N ALA A 170 8.75 13.57 -4.38
CA ALA A 170 8.77 12.11 -4.34
C ALA A 170 9.90 11.54 -5.21
N VAL A 171 10.06 12.07 -6.43
CA VAL A 171 11.16 11.70 -7.35
C VAL A 171 12.52 11.97 -6.71
N ARG A 172 12.71 13.17 -6.15
CA ARG A 172 13.95 13.54 -5.46
C ARG A 172 14.24 12.64 -4.27
N ALA A 173 13.23 12.34 -3.45
CA ALA A 173 13.38 11.46 -2.30
C ALA A 173 13.89 10.07 -2.73
N ILE A 174 13.33 9.48 -3.80
CA ILE A 174 13.75 8.18 -4.34
C ILE A 174 15.21 8.24 -4.83
N LEU A 175 15.58 9.29 -5.57
CA LEU A 175 16.92 9.41 -6.13
C LEU A 175 18.01 9.67 -5.06
N ASP A 176 17.66 10.34 -3.95
CA ASP A 176 18.56 10.68 -2.85
C ASP A 176 18.63 9.61 -1.74
N ALA A 177 17.88 8.54 -1.87
CA ALA A 177 17.80 7.48 -0.86
C ALA A 177 19.05 6.60 -0.82
N ASP A 178 19.29 5.98 0.34
CA ASP A 178 20.20 4.85 0.51
C ASP A 178 19.47 3.51 0.31
N VAL A 179 18.17 3.48 0.68
CA VAL A 179 17.29 2.33 0.47
C VAL A 179 15.88 2.79 0.09
N VAL A 180 15.30 2.13 -0.89
CA VAL A 180 13.89 2.26 -1.28
C VAL A 180 13.20 0.93 -1.04
N VAL A 181 12.12 0.94 -0.24
CA VAL A 181 11.36 -0.25 0.08
C VAL A 181 9.95 -0.13 -0.49
N LEU A 182 9.61 -1.05 -1.40
CA LEU A 182 8.28 -1.18 -1.99
C LEU A 182 7.44 -2.15 -1.14
N GLY A 183 6.26 -1.72 -0.71
CA GLY A 183 5.39 -2.53 0.16
C GLY A 183 5.79 -2.47 1.65
N PRO A 184 5.28 -3.38 2.50
CA PRO A 184 4.22 -4.33 2.16
C PRO A 184 2.90 -3.63 1.84
N GLY A 185 2.07 -4.28 1.06
CA GLY A 185 0.75 -3.76 0.67
C GLY A 185 0.19 -4.57 -0.50
N SER A 186 -1.06 -4.35 -0.81
CA SER A 186 -1.68 -4.95 -1.99
C SER A 186 -0.91 -4.57 -3.26
N LEU A 187 -0.59 -5.56 -4.09
CA LEU A 187 0.23 -5.35 -5.28
C LEU A 187 -0.43 -4.33 -6.23
N PHE A 188 -1.64 -4.61 -6.67
CA PHE A 188 -2.31 -3.82 -7.70
C PHE A 188 -2.93 -2.52 -7.19
N THR A 189 -3.33 -2.47 -5.91
CA THR A 189 -4.06 -1.31 -5.38
C THR A 189 -3.25 -0.39 -4.46
N SER A 190 -2.06 -0.82 -4.01
CA SER A 190 -1.20 0.00 -3.13
C SER A 190 0.20 0.24 -3.70
N ILE A 191 0.80 -0.73 -4.39
CA ILE A 191 2.17 -0.64 -4.91
C ILE A 191 2.17 -0.17 -6.35
N MET A 192 1.45 -0.87 -7.24
CA MET A 192 1.37 -0.55 -8.67
C MET A 192 0.98 0.91 -8.97
N PRO A 193 0.01 1.53 -8.29
CA PRO A 193 -0.36 2.91 -8.61
C PRO A 193 0.78 3.92 -8.47
N ASN A 194 1.83 3.63 -7.69
CA ASN A 194 3.03 4.45 -7.65
C ASN A 194 3.90 4.22 -8.89
N ILE A 195 4.08 2.95 -9.30
CA ILE A 195 4.92 2.54 -10.42
C ILE A 195 4.31 3.00 -11.76
N LEU A 196 2.99 3.04 -11.84
CA LEU A 196 2.24 3.52 -13.00
C LEU A 196 2.38 5.03 -13.24
N VAL A 197 2.96 5.79 -12.30
CA VAL A 197 3.40 7.17 -12.52
C VAL A 197 4.79 7.13 -13.16
N PRO A 198 4.95 7.57 -14.43
CA PRO A 198 6.17 7.30 -15.20
C PRO A 198 7.47 7.76 -14.54
N ASP A 199 7.51 9.01 -14.03
CA ASP A 199 8.72 9.54 -13.42
C ASP A 199 9.06 8.88 -12.07
N ILE A 200 8.07 8.34 -11.34
CA ILE A 200 8.32 7.52 -10.14
C ILE A 200 8.98 6.20 -10.53
N ARG A 201 8.46 5.51 -11.55
CA ARG A 201 9.07 4.28 -12.06
C ARG A 201 10.49 4.54 -12.54
N ASP A 202 10.69 5.59 -13.33
CA ASP A 202 12.00 5.95 -13.87
C ASP A 202 13.00 6.30 -12.75
N ALA A 203 12.54 6.94 -11.67
CA ALA A 203 13.35 7.19 -10.48
C ALA A 203 13.73 5.89 -9.76
N LEU A 204 12.80 4.92 -9.64
CA LEU A 204 13.07 3.60 -9.07
C LEU A 204 14.10 2.81 -9.88
N VAL A 205 14.07 2.92 -11.21
CA VAL A 205 15.06 2.26 -12.08
C VAL A 205 16.43 2.94 -11.99
N ARG A 206 16.47 4.28 -11.87
CA ARG A 206 17.69 5.07 -11.95
C ARG A 206 18.39 5.30 -10.61
N THR A 207 17.71 5.13 -9.50
CA THR A 207 18.31 5.37 -8.18
C THR A 207 19.50 4.46 -7.92
N ALA A 208 20.51 4.99 -7.21
CA ALA A 208 21.62 4.21 -6.69
C ALA A 208 21.27 3.48 -5.36
N ALA A 209 20.09 3.75 -4.79
CA ALA A 209 19.64 3.14 -3.57
C ALA A 209 19.43 1.61 -3.72
N LYS A 210 19.59 0.86 -2.64
CA LYS A 210 19.11 -0.53 -2.59
C LYS A 210 17.58 -0.57 -2.69
N ARG A 211 17.03 -1.35 -3.63
CA ARG A 211 15.59 -1.49 -3.86
C ARG A 211 15.11 -2.83 -3.34
N VAL A 212 14.29 -2.77 -2.31
CA VAL A 212 13.78 -3.92 -1.60
C VAL A 212 12.28 -4.02 -1.82
N PHE A 213 11.80 -5.15 -2.31
CA PHE A 213 10.39 -5.45 -2.36
C PHE A 213 9.99 -6.31 -1.15
N VAL A 214 9.01 -5.87 -0.39
CA VAL A 214 8.39 -6.66 0.68
C VAL A 214 7.13 -7.30 0.12
N CYS A 215 7.22 -8.59 -0.21
CA CYS A 215 6.09 -9.34 -0.72
C CYS A 215 4.94 -9.34 0.31
N PRO A 216 3.70 -9.11 -0.11
CA PRO A 216 2.56 -9.25 0.79
C PRO A 216 2.57 -10.61 1.48
N LYS A 217 2.12 -10.66 2.73
CA LYS A 217 2.17 -11.88 3.55
C LYS A 217 1.00 -12.82 3.27
N ILE A 218 -0.11 -12.26 2.83
CA ILE A 218 -1.38 -12.94 2.72
C ILE A 218 -1.92 -12.82 1.32
N ASP A 219 -2.32 -13.96 0.76
CA ASP A 219 -3.21 -14.03 -0.38
C ASP A 219 -4.63 -13.76 0.11
N SER A 220 -5.12 -12.57 -0.12
CA SER A 220 -6.52 -12.24 0.13
C SER A 220 -7.32 -12.53 -1.13
N LEU A 221 -8.39 -13.29 -1.01
CA LEU A 221 -9.33 -13.51 -2.10
C LEU A 221 -9.65 -12.18 -2.79
N GLY A 222 -9.41 -12.08 -4.07
CA GLY A 222 -9.56 -10.85 -4.85
C GLY A 222 -8.35 -10.58 -5.72
N GLU A 223 -7.84 -9.38 -5.72
CA GLU A 223 -6.92 -8.82 -6.73
C GLU A 223 -5.73 -9.71 -7.13
N THR A 224 -5.11 -10.40 -6.18
CA THR A 224 -3.93 -11.28 -6.42
C THR A 224 -4.20 -12.74 -6.15
N SER A 225 -5.47 -13.17 -6.18
CA SER A 225 -5.86 -14.54 -5.83
C SER A 225 -5.11 -15.58 -6.67
N GLY A 226 -4.40 -16.47 -5.98
CA GLY A 226 -3.60 -17.53 -6.57
C GLY A 226 -2.19 -17.13 -7.00
N MET A 227 -1.81 -15.86 -6.94
CA MET A 227 -0.45 -15.42 -7.25
C MET A 227 0.53 -15.87 -6.17
N SER A 228 1.66 -16.43 -6.60
CA SER A 228 2.79 -16.72 -5.73
C SER A 228 3.66 -15.49 -5.46
N ALA A 229 4.63 -15.62 -4.56
CA ALA A 229 5.63 -14.58 -4.35
C ALA A 229 6.42 -14.25 -5.63
N ALA A 230 6.69 -15.25 -6.46
CA ALA A 230 7.36 -15.06 -7.75
C ALA A 230 6.48 -14.28 -8.74
N ASP A 231 5.19 -14.61 -8.81
CA ASP A 231 4.24 -13.93 -9.69
C ASP A 231 4.08 -12.44 -9.33
N HIS A 232 4.19 -12.09 -8.04
CA HIS A 232 4.22 -10.69 -7.60
C HIS A 232 5.43 -9.92 -8.15
N VAL A 233 6.60 -10.56 -8.20
CA VAL A 233 7.81 -9.93 -8.76
C VAL A 233 7.72 -9.84 -10.27
N GLU A 234 7.20 -10.86 -10.95
CA GLU A 234 6.98 -10.84 -12.41
C GLU A 234 6.06 -9.67 -12.80
N ALA A 235 4.96 -9.48 -12.07
CA ALA A 235 4.06 -8.34 -12.33
C ALA A 235 4.74 -6.97 -12.16
N LEU A 236 5.67 -6.82 -11.20
CA LEU A 236 6.48 -5.61 -11.08
C LEU A 236 7.44 -5.44 -12.28
N PHE A 237 7.98 -6.52 -12.78
CA PHE A 237 8.89 -6.51 -13.93
C PHE A 237 8.16 -6.16 -15.23
N GLU A 238 6.95 -6.67 -15.44
CA GLU A 238 6.09 -6.32 -16.56
C GLU A 238 5.78 -4.82 -16.61
N GLU A 239 5.71 -4.16 -15.44
CA GLU A 239 5.54 -2.71 -15.35
C GLU A 239 6.85 -1.92 -15.37
N GLY A 240 7.95 -2.55 -15.78
CA GLY A 240 9.22 -1.90 -16.10
C GLY A 240 10.24 -1.86 -14.97
N LEU A 241 10.09 -2.68 -13.93
CA LEU A 241 11.09 -2.82 -12.86
C LEU A 241 12.02 -4.04 -13.06
N GLU A 242 12.07 -4.64 -14.26
CA GLU A 242 12.99 -5.74 -14.55
C GLU A 242 14.44 -5.32 -14.28
N GLY A 243 15.16 -6.13 -13.48
CA GLY A 243 16.53 -5.83 -13.06
C GLY A 243 16.68 -4.64 -12.10
N ALA A 244 15.57 -4.01 -11.69
CA ALA A 244 15.59 -2.88 -10.76
C ALA A 244 15.47 -3.29 -9.28
N LEU A 245 15.13 -4.54 -8.96
CA LEU A 245 15.06 -5.01 -7.58
C LEU A 245 16.39 -5.63 -7.15
N ASP A 246 16.90 -5.21 -5.99
CA ASP A 246 18.12 -5.76 -5.39
C ASP A 246 17.80 -6.90 -4.41
N ALA A 247 16.65 -6.82 -3.73
CA ALA A 247 16.22 -7.85 -2.80
C ALA A 247 14.69 -7.99 -2.72
N VAL A 248 14.25 -9.20 -2.36
CA VAL A 248 12.84 -9.51 -2.05
C VAL A 248 12.76 -10.15 -0.68
N LEU A 249 11.90 -9.61 0.19
CA LEU A 249 11.58 -10.20 1.49
C LEU A 249 10.30 -11.02 1.36
N VAL A 250 10.40 -12.32 1.62
CA VAL A 250 9.32 -13.29 1.45
C VAL A 250 8.95 -13.89 2.81
N HIS A 251 7.67 -13.82 3.15
CA HIS A 251 7.15 -14.52 4.32
C HIS A 251 6.96 -16.01 4.01
N ARG A 252 7.52 -16.85 4.87
CA ARG A 252 7.24 -18.28 4.90
C ARG A 252 7.09 -18.72 6.35
N SER A 253 5.90 -19.17 6.72
CA SER A 253 5.68 -19.70 8.06
C SER A 253 6.27 -21.10 8.21
N HIS A 254 6.85 -21.37 9.37
CA HIS A 254 7.27 -22.73 9.76
C HIS A 254 6.11 -23.57 10.29
N GLN A 255 4.96 -22.95 10.54
CA GLN A 255 3.75 -23.66 10.96
C GLN A 255 2.98 -24.10 9.71
N ALA A 256 2.70 -25.40 9.60
CA ALA A 256 1.87 -25.93 8.53
C ALA A 256 0.47 -25.28 8.60
N GLU A 257 0.01 -24.77 7.45
CA GLU A 257 -1.35 -24.29 7.22
C GLU A 257 -1.91 -23.36 8.32
N VAL A 258 -1.33 -22.17 8.46
CA VAL A 258 -1.98 -21.11 9.25
C VAL A 258 -3.14 -20.56 8.43
N VAL A 259 -4.35 -21.07 8.68
CA VAL A 259 -5.58 -20.43 8.22
C VAL A 259 -5.78 -19.18 9.06
N PHE A 260 -5.65 -18.01 8.45
CA PHE A 260 -5.90 -16.77 9.14
C PHE A 260 -7.40 -16.60 9.36
N PRO A 261 -7.86 -16.37 10.61
CA PRO A 261 -9.26 -16.11 10.83
C PRO A 261 -9.67 -14.85 10.04
N TYR A 262 -10.84 -14.90 9.43
CA TYR A 262 -11.41 -13.77 8.65
C TYR A 262 -11.61 -12.50 9.49
N GLU A 263 -11.63 -12.62 10.80
CA GLU A 263 -11.86 -11.54 11.77
C GLU A 263 -10.93 -10.31 11.62
N PRO A 264 -9.60 -10.46 11.40
CA PRO A 264 -8.72 -9.29 11.20
C PRO A 264 -9.10 -8.44 9.97
N TYR A 265 -9.91 -8.99 9.06
CA TYR A 265 -10.37 -8.34 7.83
C TYR A 265 -11.89 -8.11 7.81
N ALA A 266 -12.53 -8.07 8.98
CA ALA A 266 -13.96 -7.77 9.10
C ALA A 266 -14.36 -6.49 8.35
N TRP A 267 -13.47 -5.51 8.29
CA TRP A 267 -13.66 -4.28 7.51
C TRP A 267 -13.71 -4.53 5.99
N LYS A 268 -12.91 -5.46 5.44
CA LYS A 268 -13.01 -5.85 4.02
C LYS A 268 -14.34 -6.53 3.72
N ARG A 269 -14.82 -7.38 4.63
CA ARG A 269 -16.14 -7.99 4.52
C ARG A 269 -17.25 -6.95 4.50
N GLN A 270 -17.25 -6.02 5.45
CA GLN A 270 -18.23 -4.94 5.52
C GLN A 270 -18.22 -4.07 4.28
N ALA A 271 -17.02 -3.73 3.76
CA ALA A 271 -16.88 -2.99 2.53
C ALA A 271 -17.45 -3.75 1.32
N ARG A 272 -17.20 -5.06 1.20
CA ARG A 272 -17.77 -5.91 0.16
C ARG A 272 -19.29 -5.99 0.23
N GLU A 273 -19.85 -6.14 1.45
CA GLU A 273 -21.29 -6.16 1.67
C GLU A 273 -21.93 -4.83 1.27
N ALA A 274 -21.30 -3.70 1.61
CA ALA A 274 -21.78 -2.37 1.24
C ALA A 274 -21.69 -2.13 -0.28
N MET A 275 -20.60 -2.56 -0.93
CA MET A 275 -20.46 -2.47 -2.38
C MET A 275 -21.48 -3.33 -3.12
N ALA A 276 -21.73 -4.55 -2.64
CA ALA A 276 -22.73 -5.42 -3.24
C ALA A 276 -24.13 -4.80 -3.16
N ALA A 277 -24.49 -4.19 -2.02
CA ALA A 277 -25.78 -3.49 -1.86
C ALA A 277 -25.90 -2.27 -2.78
N GLY A 278 -24.82 -1.47 -2.95
CA GLY A 278 -24.81 -0.31 -3.84
C GLY A 278 -24.75 -0.66 -5.34
N CYS A 279 -24.20 -1.81 -5.71
CA CYS A 279 -24.18 -2.27 -7.12
C CYS A 279 -25.55 -2.69 -7.64
N GLU A 280 -26.47 -3.15 -6.78
CA GLU A 280 -27.85 -3.45 -7.19
C GLU A 280 -28.59 -2.19 -7.67
N GLU A 281 -28.30 -1.01 -7.09
CA GLU A 281 -28.90 0.26 -7.48
C GLU A 281 -28.23 0.91 -8.72
N ALA A 282 -26.95 0.63 -8.98
CA ALA A 282 -26.15 1.30 -10.01
C ALA A 282 -26.03 0.52 -11.35
N GLY A 283 -26.61 -0.69 -11.47
CA GLY A 283 -26.51 -1.50 -12.68
C GLY A 283 -25.10 -1.99 -13.04
N GLY A 284 -24.18 -1.95 -12.08
CA GLY A 284 -22.81 -2.45 -12.21
C GLY A 284 -22.71 -3.95 -11.94
N ASP A 285 -21.54 -4.53 -12.24
CA ASP A 285 -21.24 -5.96 -12.05
C ASP A 285 -21.52 -6.41 -10.61
N VAL A 286 -22.70 -6.93 -10.39
CA VAL A 286 -23.16 -7.45 -9.10
C VAL A 286 -22.45 -8.76 -8.85
N LEU A 287 -21.67 -8.84 -7.77
CA LEU A 287 -21.23 -10.13 -7.24
C LEU A 287 -22.47 -10.98 -6.98
N SER A 288 -22.55 -12.16 -7.56
CA SER A 288 -23.66 -13.08 -7.27
C SER A 288 -23.68 -13.42 -5.76
N ALA A 289 -24.85 -13.73 -5.23
CA ALA A 289 -24.98 -14.17 -3.83
C ALA A 289 -24.01 -15.33 -3.49
N GLU A 290 -23.74 -16.20 -4.45
CA GLU A 290 -22.78 -17.30 -4.34
C GLU A 290 -21.32 -16.79 -4.26
N GLN A 291 -20.96 -15.77 -5.04
CA GLN A 291 -19.62 -15.16 -4.99
C GLN A 291 -19.40 -14.41 -3.66
N ILE A 292 -20.42 -13.71 -3.16
CA ILE A 292 -20.38 -13.06 -1.85
C ILE A 292 -20.22 -14.11 -0.74
N GLU A 293 -20.95 -15.20 -0.81
CA GLU A 293 -20.86 -16.27 0.20
C GLU A 293 -19.51 -16.99 0.14
N ARG A 294 -18.97 -17.26 -1.04
CA ARG A 294 -17.60 -17.77 -1.19
C ARG A 294 -16.57 -16.80 -0.61
N ALA A 295 -16.72 -15.51 -0.84
CA ALA A 295 -15.82 -14.49 -0.30
C ALA A 295 -15.87 -14.41 1.24
N LYS A 296 -17.03 -14.71 1.84
CA LYS A 296 -17.19 -14.79 3.30
C LYS A 296 -16.54 -16.03 3.89
N GLN A 297 -16.52 -17.13 3.16
CA GLN A 297 -16.06 -18.45 3.63
C GLN A 297 -14.61 -18.76 3.23
N ALA A 298 -14.03 -18.02 2.25
CA ALA A 298 -12.69 -18.27 1.81
C ALA A 298 -11.67 -17.91 2.91
N PRO A 299 -10.87 -18.87 3.37
CA PRO A 299 -9.82 -18.58 4.33
C PRO A 299 -8.76 -17.67 3.69
N PHE A 300 -8.27 -16.70 4.46
CA PHE A 300 -7.06 -15.99 4.08
C PHE A 300 -5.87 -16.91 4.34
N GLY A 301 -5.11 -17.21 3.30
CA GLY A 301 -3.91 -18.02 3.38
C GLY A 301 -2.64 -17.18 3.21
N PRO A 302 -1.48 -17.73 3.57
CA PRO A 302 -0.21 -17.13 3.20
C PRO A 302 -0.07 -17.14 1.67
N ILE A 303 0.61 -16.13 1.13
CA ILE A 303 1.04 -16.16 -0.28
C ILE A 303 1.94 -17.36 -0.48
N ARG A 304 1.70 -18.09 -1.58
CA ARG A 304 2.49 -19.25 -1.93
C ARG A 304 3.95 -18.86 -2.16
N ALA A 305 4.85 -19.53 -1.47
CA ALA A 305 6.30 -19.38 -1.56
C ALA A 305 6.97 -20.72 -1.31
N ASP A 306 6.66 -21.71 -2.16
CA ASP A 306 7.27 -23.02 -2.09
C ASP A 306 8.71 -23.01 -2.67
N ASP A 307 9.37 -24.15 -2.71
CA ASP A 307 10.76 -24.20 -3.14
C ASP A 307 10.91 -23.92 -4.65
N GLU A 308 9.89 -24.19 -5.46
CA GLU A 308 9.85 -23.84 -6.89
C GLU A 308 9.72 -22.32 -7.06
N ASP A 309 8.80 -21.67 -6.34
CA ASP A 309 8.65 -20.22 -6.35
C ASP A 309 9.94 -19.54 -5.88
N LEU A 310 10.57 -20.03 -4.82
CA LEU A 310 11.82 -19.48 -4.32
C LEU A 310 12.97 -19.67 -5.32
N ALA A 311 13.00 -20.76 -6.08
CA ALA A 311 13.98 -20.95 -7.16
C ALA A 311 13.75 -19.95 -8.30
N ARG A 312 12.49 -19.70 -8.70
CA ARG A 312 12.13 -18.65 -9.67
C ARG A 312 12.59 -17.27 -9.19
N LEU A 313 12.25 -16.89 -7.95
CA LEU A 313 12.68 -15.62 -7.36
C LEU A 313 14.19 -15.43 -7.40
N ARG A 314 14.96 -16.44 -7.01
CA ARG A 314 16.44 -16.40 -7.03
C ARG A 314 17.03 -16.30 -8.42
N SER A 315 16.29 -16.63 -9.48
CA SER A 315 16.70 -16.40 -10.87
C SER A 315 16.42 -14.99 -11.36
N MET A 316 15.49 -14.28 -10.70
CA MET A 316 15.02 -12.94 -11.09
C MET A 316 15.67 -11.81 -10.27
N VAL A 317 15.96 -12.05 -8.99
CA VAL A 317 16.42 -11.02 -8.05
C VAL A 317 17.69 -11.47 -7.35
N PRO A 318 18.71 -10.59 -7.21
CA PRO A 318 20.01 -10.94 -6.61
C PRO A 318 19.91 -11.54 -5.20
N GLU A 319 18.99 -11.03 -4.37
CA GLU A 319 18.85 -11.47 -2.99
C GLU A 319 17.39 -11.82 -2.64
N VAL A 320 17.16 -13.00 -2.06
CA VAL A 320 15.84 -13.44 -1.60
C VAL A 320 15.93 -13.84 -0.13
N VAL A 321 15.38 -13.01 0.72
CA VAL A 321 15.34 -13.21 2.18
C VAL A 321 14.03 -13.88 2.55
N VAL A 322 14.09 -15.11 3.05
CA VAL A 322 12.91 -15.89 3.45
C VAL A 322 12.87 -15.99 4.98
N ARG A 323 11.80 -15.49 5.59
CA ARG A 323 11.62 -15.49 7.04
C ARG A 323 10.15 -15.62 7.42
N ASP A 324 9.92 -16.05 8.65
CA ASP A 324 8.63 -15.88 9.30
C ASP A 324 8.55 -14.46 9.88
N PHE A 325 7.74 -13.62 9.23
CA PHE A 325 7.47 -12.24 9.67
C PHE A 325 6.25 -12.13 10.58
N THR A 326 5.84 -13.23 11.22
CA THR A 326 4.69 -13.24 12.12
C THR A 326 5.07 -12.67 13.48
N GLY A 327 4.36 -11.64 13.91
CA GLY A 327 4.47 -11.07 15.25
C GLY A 327 3.32 -11.52 16.17
N GLU A 328 3.38 -11.08 17.41
CA GLU A 328 2.38 -11.40 18.44
C GLU A 328 1.05 -10.66 18.20
N GLU A 329 1.07 -9.47 17.58
CA GLU A 329 -0.13 -8.62 17.43
C GLU A 329 -1.10 -9.15 16.37
N SER A 330 -0.60 -9.65 15.25
CA SER A 330 -1.43 -10.17 14.16
C SER A 330 -0.66 -11.11 13.26
N PRO A 331 -1.16 -12.32 13.01
CA PRO A 331 -0.55 -13.24 12.06
C PRO A 331 -0.61 -12.73 10.61
N ALA A 332 -1.52 -11.81 10.32
CA ALA A 332 -1.79 -11.31 8.99
C ALA A 332 -0.88 -10.15 8.55
N VAL A 333 -0.20 -9.52 9.50
CA VAL A 333 0.61 -8.33 9.26
C VAL A 333 2.08 -8.64 9.53
N HIS A 334 2.99 -8.03 8.78
CA HIS A 334 4.41 -8.14 9.06
C HIS A 334 4.72 -7.49 10.42
N ASP A 335 5.46 -8.19 11.26
CA ASP A 335 6.01 -7.60 12.48
C ASP A 335 7.06 -6.55 12.12
N ALA A 336 6.92 -5.34 12.68
CA ALA A 336 7.78 -4.21 12.34
C ALA A 336 9.24 -4.45 12.74
N ARG A 337 9.52 -5.17 13.84
CA ARG A 337 10.88 -5.47 14.30
C ARG A 337 11.56 -6.47 13.39
N LEU A 338 10.85 -7.58 13.05
CA LEU A 338 11.37 -8.59 12.14
C LEU A 338 11.60 -8.03 10.73
N LEU A 339 10.72 -7.10 10.29
CA LEU A 339 10.89 -6.39 9.03
C LEU A 339 12.10 -5.46 9.07
N ALA A 340 12.31 -4.72 10.18
CA ALA A 340 13.48 -3.87 10.35
C ALA A 340 14.79 -4.68 10.31
N GLU A 341 14.85 -5.81 11.01
CA GLU A 341 16.01 -6.68 11.01
C GLU A 341 16.34 -7.18 9.59
N ALA A 342 15.35 -7.62 8.81
CA ALA A 342 15.55 -8.08 7.46
C ALA A 342 16.00 -6.97 6.50
N ILE A 343 15.40 -5.77 6.60
CA ILE A 343 15.84 -4.61 5.80
C ILE A 343 17.29 -4.23 6.15
N TYR A 344 17.64 -4.22 7.43
CA TYR A 344 18.99 -3.89 7.86
C TYR A 344 20.06 -4.84 7.31
N GLU A 345 19.76 -6.13 7.22
CA GLU A 345 20.68 -7.11 6.64
C GLU A 345 20.92 -6.86 5.14
N VAL A 346 19.87 -6.54 4.40
CA VAL A 346 19.98 -6.24 2.95
C VAL A 346 20.77 -4.95 2.69
N VAL A 347 20.67 -3.95 3.58
CA VAL A 347 21.31 -2.64 3.38
C VAL A 347 22.80 -2.64 3.74
N ARG A 348 23.23 -3.60 4.56
CA ARG A 348 24.64 -3.76 4.94
C ARG A 348 25.48 -4.40 3.85
#